data_bfe8c33d1dadfd1c3d59a3cf12cc3c9c
#
_entry.id   bfe8c33d1dadfd1c3d59a3cf12cc3c9c
#
_cell.length_a   1.000
_cell.length_b   1.000
_cell.length_c   1.000
_cell.angle_alpha   90.00
_cell.angle_beta   90.00
_cell.angle_gamma   90.00
#
_symmetry.space_group_name_H-M   'P 1'
#
loop_
_entity.id
_entity.type
_entity.pdbx_description
1 polymer ?
#
loop_
_entity_poly.entity_id
_entity_poly.type
_entity_poly.pdbx_seq_one_letter_code
_entity_poly.pdbx_strand_id
1 'polypeptide(L)'
;MKALLPPPIEKYRIYIKKTVTWLNKLAADEHLSRVWLMADYACAVFEHRCLIRQYVIGEFWKLSNPERKKRLTYSRMVKLFAKYNNVKYIHFLNEKQEFNAYFKDFVHRDWIYVNNVSEDDFLLFLTKHDAVIIKPVDGVEGGGIRKFILSENRDINLSKL
;
A
#
# COMPACT_ATOMS: atom_id res chain seq x y z
N MET A 1 19.62 -0.48 17.05
CA MET A 1 18.27 -1.12 17.03
C MET A 1 17.34 -0.30 17.91
N LYS A 2 16.44 0.50 17.35
CA LYS A 2 15.37 1.13 18.14
C LYS A 2 14.40 0.02 18.52
N ALA A 3 14.21 -0.20 19.83
CA ALA A 3 13.17 -1.08 20.34
C ALA A 3 11.83 -0.61 19.77
N LEU A 4 11.17 -1.46 18.99
CA LEU A 4 9.82 -1.22 18.51
C LEU A 4 8.91 -1.20 19.75
N LEU A 5 8.55 0.00 20.20
CA LEU A 5 7.50 0.15 21.20
C LEU A 5 6.23 -0.56 20.67
N PRO A 6 5.53 -1.33 21.52
CA PRO A 6 4.28 -1.93 21.13
C PRO A 6 3.32 -0.82 20.66
N PRO A 7 2.58 -1.04 19.55
CA PRO A 7 1.63 -0.05 19.05
C PRO A 7 0.61 0.27 20.15
N PRO A 8 0.13 1.53 20.23
CA PRO A 8 -0.85 1.92 21.23
C PRO A 8 -2.07 1.00 21.18
N ILE A 9 -2.64 0.68 22.34
CA ILE A 9 -3.82 -0.22 22.53
C ILE A 9 -4.96 0.11 21.56
N GLU A 10 -5.13 1.38 21.22
CA GLU A 10 -6.08 1.89 20.22
C GLU A 10 -5.89 1.25 18.84
N LYS A 11 -4.67 1.06 18.36
CA LYS A 11 -4.39 0.42 17.06
C LYS A 11 -4.82 -1.06 17.05
N TYR A 12 -4.60 -1.77 18.15
CA TYR A 12 -5.09 -3.16 18.28
C TYR A 12 -6.61 -3.23 18.27
N ARG A 13 -7.28 -2.32 18.98
CA ARG A 13 -8.74 -2.25 19.04
C ARG A 13 -9.35 -2.01 17.66
N ILE A 14 -8.79 -1.06 16.90
CA ILE A 14 -9.21 -0.77 15.52
C ILE A 14 -8.98 -1.99 14.63
N TYR A 15 -7.83 -2.66 14.75
CA TYR A 15 -7.53 -3.86 13.98
C TYR A 15 -8.51 -4.99 14.27
N ILE A 16 -8.79 -5.28 15.55
CA ILE A 16 -9.76 -6.30 15.96
C ILE A 16 -11.14 -5.97 15.41
N LYS A 17 -11.61 -4.72 15.55
CA LYS A 17 -12.92 -4.29 15.03
C LYS A 17 -13.00 -4.51 13.51
N LYS A 18 -12.00 -4.10 12.78
CA LYS A 18 -11.93 -4.34 11.33
C LYS A 18 -11.93 -5.84 11.00
N THR A 19 -11.16 -6.65 11.72
CA THR A 19 -11.11 -8.10 11.53
C THR A 19 -12.47 -8.74 11.71
N VAL A 20 -13.18 -8.42 12.79
CA VAL A 20 -14.52 -8.95 13.05
C VAL A 20 -15.52 -8.51 11.96
N THR A 21 -15.43 -7.25 11.51
CA THR A 21 -16.28 -6.75 10.40
C THR A 21 -16.03 -7.54 9.11
N TRP A 22 -14.77 -7.79 8.76
CA TRP A 22 -14.43 -8.57 7.57
C TRP A 22 -14.91 -10.02 7.65
N LEU A 23 -14.73 -10.68 8.80
CA LEU A 23 -15.20 -12.05 9.01
C LEU A 23 -16.71 -12.16 8.99
N ASN A 24 -17.44 -11.19 9.57
CA ASN A 24 -18.90 -11.16 9.52
C ASN A 24 -19.41 -10.99 8.09
N LYS A 25 -18.78 -10.10 7.31
CA LYS A 25 -19.11 -9.91 5.90
C LYS A 25 -18.86 -11.19 5.12
N LEU A 26 -17.68 -11.78 5.27
CA LEU A 26 -17.31 -13.03 4.60
C LEU A 26 -18.26 -14.17 4.95
N ALA A 27 -18.63 -14.30 6.22
CA ALA A 27 -19.59 -15.32 6.66
C ALA A 27 -20.96 -15.16 5.99
N ALA A 28 -21.42 -13.92 5.78
CA ALA A 28 -22.66 -13.64 5.09
C ALA A 28 -22.55 -13.92 3.58
N ASP A 29 -21.47 -13.45 2.94
CA ASP A 29 -21.25 -13.58 1.50
C ASP A 29 -21.09 -15.06 1.06
N GLU A 30 -20.40 -15.87 1.87
CA GLU A 30 -20.11 -17.29 1.59
C GLU A 30 -21.07 -18.25 2.30
N HIS A 31 -22.09 -17.77 2.99
CA HIS A 31 -23.07 -18.57 3.76
C HIS A 31 -22.44 -19.50 4.80
N LEU A 32 -21.38 -19.05 5.47
CA LEU A 32 -20.61 -19.82 6.45
C LEU A 32 -21.01 -19.48 7.90
N SER A 33 -20.80 -20.43 8.81
CA SER A 33 -20.95 -20.17 10.25
C SER A 33 -19.91 -19.14 10.71
N ARG A 34 -20.37 -18.06 11.34
CA ARG A 34 -19.48 -17.01 11.91
C ARG A 34 -18.54 -17.58 12.97
N VAL A 35 -19.03 -18.47 13.82
CA VAL A 35 -18.25 -19.09 14.90
C VAL A 35 -17.15 -19.96 14.30
N TRP A 36 -17.49 -20.78 13.32
CA TRP A 36 -16.52 -21.61 12.62
C TRP A 36 -15.45 -20.76 11.94
N LEU A 37 -15.85 -19.71 11.21
CA LEU A 37 -14.94 -18.84 10.48
C LEU A 37 -13.97 -18.07 11.41
N MET A 38 -14.47 -17.64 12.58
CA MET A 38 -13.62 -17.00 13.59
C MET A 38 -12.60 -17.98 14.18
N ALA A 39 -13.00 -19.21 14.45
CA ALA A 39 -12.10 -20.25 14.95
C ALA A 39 -11.05 -20.63 13.88
N ASP A 40 -11.46 -20.82 12.63
CA ASP A 40 -10.57 -21.10 11.52
C ASP A 40 -9.56 -19.96 11.27
N TYR A 41 -10.03 -18.71 11.33
CA TYR A 41 -9.13 -17.56 11.23
C TYR A 41 -8.13 -17.51 12.40
N ALA A 42 -8.57 -17.79 13.63
CA ALA A 42 -7.67 -17.87 14.78
C ALA A 42 -6.59 -18.93 14.55
N CYS A 43 -6.93 -20.14 14.09
CA CYS A 43 -5.96 -21.15 13.71
C CYS A 43 -5.00 -20.65 12.62
N ALA A 44 -5.50 -19.97 11.59
CA ALA A 44 -4.67 -19.39 10.52
C ALA A 44 -3.68 -18.33 11.06
N VAL A 45 -4.08 -17.53 12.03
CA VAL A 45 -3.19 -16.57 12.70
C VAL A 45 -2.10 -17.29 13.51
N PHE A 46 -2.47 -18.28 14.34
CA PHE A 46 -1.52 -18.98 15.21
C PHE A 46 -0.53 -19.84 14.43
N GLU A 47 -1.00 -20.63 13.48
CA GLU A 47 -0.17 -21.59 12.75
C GLU A 47 0.59 -20.96 11.57
N HIS A 48 -0.04 -20.03 10.87
CA HIS A 48 0.49 -19.48 9.61
C HIS A 48 0.86 -18.02 9.67
N ARG A 49 0.61 -17.32 10.81
CA ARG A 49 0.80 -15.86 10.95
C ARG A 49 0.08 -15.08 9.85
N CYS A 50 -1.14 -15.54 9.52
CA CYS A 50 -1.95 -15.00 8.45
C CYS A 50 -2.73 -13.76 8.94
N LEU A 51 -2.57 -12.60 8.29
CA LEU A 51 -3.37 -11.42 8.58
C LEU A 51 -4.73 -11.52 7.90
N ILE A 52 -5.74 -10.78 8.41
CA ILE A 52 -7.12 -10.85 7.90
C ILE A 52 -7.22 -10.57 6.40
N ARG A 53 -6.49 -9.60 5.87
CA ARG A 53 -6.47 -9.30 4.43
C ARG A 53 -5.99 -10.50 3.61
N GLN A 54 -4.95 -11.18 4.07
CA GLN A 54 -4.41 -12.37 3.39
C GLN A 54 -5.34 -13.57 3.52
N TYR A 55 -6.01 -13.70 4.66
CA TYR A 55 -7.00 -14.72 4.89
C TYR A 55 -8.14 -14.61 3.88
N VAL A 56 -8.68 -13.39 3.71
CA VAL A 56 -9.79 -13.14 2.79
C VAL A 56 -9.35 -13.23 1.33
N ILE A 57 -8.30 -12.50 0.92
CA ILE A 57 -7.83 -12.51 -0.48
C ILE A 57 -7.31 -13.88 -0.91
N GLY A 58 -6.65 -14.58 0.00
CA GLY A 58 -6.09 -15.92 -0.27
C GLY A 58 -7.09 -17.05 -0.09
N GLU A 59 -8.35 -16.75 0.23
CA GLU A 59 -9.44 -17.73 0.47
C GLU A 59 -9.03 -18.85 1.43
N PHE A 60 -8.36 -18.49 2.53
CA PHE A 60 -7.76 -19.46 3.44
C PHE A 60 -8.76 -20.47 4.01
N TRP A 61 -10.02 -20.08 4.20
CA TRP A 61 -11.09 -20.97 4.68
C TRP A 61 -11.41 -22.10 3.74
N LYS A 62 -11.05 -21.99 2.44
CA LYS A 62 -11.24 -23.05 1.43
C LYS A 62 -10.04 -24.00 1.33
N LEU A 63 -8.91 -23.66 1.98
CA LEU A 63 -7.65 -24.38 1.82
C LEU A 63 -7.46 -25.42 2.92
N SER A 64 -6.97 -26.60 2.54
CA SER A 64 -6.43 -27.59 3.47
C SER A 64 -5.13 -27.10 4.13
N ASN A 65 -4.76 -27.69 5.27
CA ASN A 65 -3.54 -27.28 5.99
C ASN A 65 -2.25 -27.40 5.13
N PRO A 66 -2.03 -28.45 4.32
CA PRO A 66 -0.90 -28.51 3.39
C PRO A 66 -0.88 -27.35 2.36
N GLU A 67 -2.02 -26.93 1.86
CA GLU A 67 -2.12 -25.81 0.92
C GLU A 67 -1.83 -24.47 1.61
N ARG A 68 -2.36 -24.25 2.84
CA ARG A 68 -2.04 -23.08 3.67
C ARG A 68 -0.54 -22.95 3.92
N LYS A 69 0.16 -24.07 4.15
CA LYS A 69 1.62 -24.11 4.31
C LYS A 69 2.39 -23.62 3.08
N LYS A 70 1.83 -23.70 1.90
CA LYS A 70 2.43 -23.22 0.64
C LYS A 70 2.17 -21.72 0.37
N ARG A 71 1.22 -21.09 1.08
CA ARG A 71 0.88 -19.67 0.88
C ARG A 71 1.91 -18.73 1.50
N LEU A 72 2.14 -17.63 0.82
CA LEU A 72 3.00 -16.56 1.29
C LEU A 72 2.22 -15.67 2.27
N THR A 73 2.36 -15.95 3.56
CA THR A 73 1.77 -15.12 4.62
C THR A 73 2.68 -13.94 4.96
N TYR A 74 2.14 -12.94 5.69
CA TYR A 74 2.88 -11.74 6.09
C TYR A 74 4.23 -12.05 6.75
N SER A 75 4.25 -12.99 7.70
CA SER A 75 5.48 -13.39 8.38
C SER A 75 6.53 -13.98 7.43
N ARG A 76 6.10 -14.78 6.45
CA ARG A 76 7.00 -15.35 5.44
C ARG A 76 7.50 -14.29 4.47
N MET A 77 6.62 -13.37 4.07
CA MET A 77 6.97 -12.22 3.23
C MET A 77 8.02 -11.34 3.90
N VAL A 78 7.85 -11.01 5.18
CA VAL A 78 8.83 -10.22 5.95
C VAL A 78 10.19 -10.92 6.02
N LYS A 79 10.21 -12.25 6.24
CA LYS A 79 11.45 -13.04 6.23
C LYS A 79 12.13 -13.05 4.86
N LEU A 80 11.36 -13.18 3.79
CA LEU A 80 11.89 -13.12 2.42
C LEU A 80 12.46 -11.74 2.11
N PHE A 81 11.75 -10.69 2.47
CA PHE A 81 12.24 -9.32 2.27
C PHE A 81 13.52 -9.05 3.07
N ALA A 82 13.58 -9.48 4.33
CA ALA A 82 14.79 -9.35 5.14
C ALA A 82 15.98 -10.13 4.56
N LYS A 83 15.73 -11.25 3.89
CA LYS A 83 16.78 -12.09 3.29
C LYS A 83 17.27 -11.56 1.95
N TYR A 84 16.36 -11.08 1.09
CA TYR A 84 16.68 -10.78 -0.32
C TYR A 84 16.74 -9.29 -0.64
N ASN A 85 16.08 -8.43 0.16
CA ASN A 85 16.13 -6.99 -0.07
C ASN A 85 17.23 -6.36 0.76
N ASN A 86 18.07 -5.58 0.10
CA ASN A 86 19.04 -4.75 0.82
C ASN A 86 18.33 -3.46 1.30
N VAL A 87 18.18 -3.35 2.63
CA VAL A 87 17.51 -2.22 3.29
C VAL A 87 18.09 -0.87 2.87
N LYS A 88 19.38 -0.84 2.53
CA LYS A 88 20.08 0.37 2.06
C LYS A 88 19.45 0.98 0.80
N TYR A 89 18.83 0.16 -0.05
CA TYR A 89 18.26 0.59 -1.34
C TYR A 89 16.73 0.68 -1.34
N ILE A 90 16.05 0.36 -0.23
CA ILE A 90 14.58 0.38 -0.16
C ILE A 90 14.02 1.79 -0.40
N HIS A 91 14.72 2.84 0.03
CA HIS A 91 14.29 4.23 -0.15
C HIS A 91 14.11 4.58 -1.63
N PHE A 92 14.99 4.11 -2.54
CA PHE A 92 14.82 4.32 -3.99
C PHE A 92 13.51 3.77 -4.56
N LEU A 93 12.93 2.74 -3.93
CA LEU A 93 11.66 2.16 -4.36
C LEU A 93 10.45 2.86 -3.71
N ASN A 94 10.63 3.44 -2.53
CA ASN A 94 9.56 4.09 -1.78
C ASN A 94 9.37 5.54 -2.20
N GLU A 95 10.47 6.24 -2.52
CA GLU A 95 10.45 7.66 -2.85
C GLU A 95 10.48 7.87 -4.37
N LYS A 96 9.34 8.28 -4.92
CA LYS A 96 9.14 8.37 -6.38
C LYS A 96 10.12 9.29 -7.09
N GLN A 97 10.51 10.40 -6.44
CA GLN A 97 11.49 11.33 -6.98
C GLN A 97 12.90 10.70 -7.03
N GLU A 98 13.31 9.96 -6.00
CA GLU A 98 14.59 9.27 -5.98
C GLU A 98 14.63 8.14 -7.02
N PHE A 99 13.53 7.37 -7.12
CA PHE A 99 13.39 6.36 -8.15
C PHE A 99 13.54 6.95 -9.55
N ASN A 100 12.82 8.02 -9.86
CA ASN A 100 12.87 8.66 -11.17
C ASN A 100 14.27 9.23 -11.47
N ALA A 101 14.93 9.82 -10.48
CA ALA A 101 16.29 10.37 -10.64
C ALA A 101 17.33 9.26 -10.85
N TYR A 102 17.24 8.18 -10.09
CA TYR A 102 18.19 7.06 -10.18
C TYR A 102 18.03 6.27 -11.50
N PHE A 103 16.78 6.06 -11.92
CA PHE A 103 16.44 5.32 -13.13
C PHE A 103 16.13 6.23 -14.33
N LYS A 104 16.69 7.44 -14.39
CA LYS A 104 16.40 8.44 -15.42
C LYS A 104 16.52 7.91 -16.85
N ASP A 105 17.49 7.03 -17.11
CA ASP A 105 17.74 6.46 -18.44
C ASP A 105 16.63 5.44 -18.87
N PHE A 106 15.81 4.99 -17.93
CA PHE A 106 14.68 4.08 -18.15
C PHE A 106 13.33 4.76 -17.99
N VAL A 107 13.28 5.97 -17.41
CA VAL A 107 12.06 6.75 -17.21
C VAL A 107 11.87 7.70 -18.39
N HIS A 108 11.20 7.22 -19.45
CA HIS A 108 10.97 7.97 -20.70
C HIS A 108 9.77 8.93 -20.64
N ARG A 109 9.46 9.46 -19.46
CA ARG A 109 8.39 10.44 -19.25
C ARG A 109 8.95 11.67 -18.57
N ASP A 110 8.42 12.83 -18.90
CA ASP A 110 8.72 14.05 -18.17
C ASP A 110 8.12 13.98 -16.76
N TRP A 111 8.85 14.49 -15.80
CA TRP A 111 8.42 14.59 -14.43
C TRP A 111 9.07 15.77 -13.72
N ILE A 112 8.42 16.29 -12.70
CA ILE A 112 8.90 17.40 -11.89
C ILE A 112 8.57 17.13 -10.41
N TYR A 113 9.47 17.52 -9.51
CA TYR A 113 9.23 17.46 -8.08
C TYR A 113 8.87 18.86 -7.57
N VAL A 114 7.59 19.07 -7.30
CA VAL A 114 7.01 20.41 -7.05
C VAL A 114 7.70 21.16 -5.90
N ASN A 115 8.18 20.46 -4.86
CA ASN A 115 8.84 21.12 -3.74
C ASN A 115 10.23 21.72 -4.07
N ASN A 116 10.81 21.37 -5.22
CA ASN A 116 12.16 21.78 -5.60
C ASN A 116 12.18 22.72 -6.81
N VAL A 117 11.02 23.22 -7.25
CA VAL A 117 10.91 24.07 -8.43
C VAL A 117 10.17 25.35 -8.11
N SER A 118 10.49 26.41 -8.88
CA SER A 118 9.77 27.67 -8.81
C SER A 118 8.36 27.51 -9.40
N GLU A 119 7.47 28.47 -9.08
CA GLU A 119 6.14 28.53 -9.68
C GLU A 119 6.20 28.67 -11.20
N ASP A 120 7.12 29.49 -11.69
CA ASP A 120 7.32 29.70 -13.13
C ASP A 120 7.77 28.42 -13.85
N ASP A 121 8.72 27.67 -13.27
CA ASP A 121 9.16 26.39 -13.83
C ASP A 121 8.06 25.35 -13.85
N PHE A 122 7.22 25.33 -12.81
CA PHE A 122 6.06 24.46 -12.76
C PHE A 122 5.02 24.83 -13.83
N LEU A 123 4.73 26.10 -13.99
CA LEU A 123 3.83 26.59 -15.05
C LEU A 123 4.39 26.26 -16.43
N LEU A 124 5.69 26.48 -16.63
CA LEU A 124 6.38 26.11 -17.89
C LEU A 124 6.28 24.59 -18.15
N PHE A 125 6.41 23.75 -17.12
CA PHE A 125 6.20 22.32 -17.26
C PHE A 125 4.77 21.98 -17.68
N LEU A 126 3.77 22.62 -17.07
CA LEU A 126 2.36 22.41 -17.41
C LEU A 126 2.03 22.79 -18.85
N THR A 127 2.63 23.90 -19.37
CA THR A 127 2.39 24.34 -20.75
C THR A 127 2.90 23.39 -21.82
N LYS A 128 3.82 22.48 -21.46
CA LYS A 128 4.33 21.46 -22.37
C LYS A 128 3.42 20.21 -22.47
N HIS A 129 2.40 20.14 -21.61
CA HIS A 129 1.54 18.97 -21.50
C HIS A 129 0.07 19.36 -21.39
N ASP A 130 -0.81 18.70 -22.14
CA ASP A 130 -2.26 18.93 -22.08
C ASP A 130 -2.84 18.48 -20.73
N ALA A 131 -2.23 17.44 -20.15
CA ALA A 131 -2.62 16.90 -18.85
C ALA A 131 -1.43 16.30 -18.10
N VAL A 132 -1.44 16.45 -16.79
CA VAL A 132 -0.43 15.86 -15.89
C VAL A 132 -1.07 15.01 -14.83
N ILE A 133 -0.31 14.06 -14.31
CA ILE A 133 -0.72 13.21 -13.17
C ILE A 133 0.04 13.67 -11.92
N ILE A 134 -0.69 14.17 -10.96
CA ILE A 134 -0.17 14.56 -9.64
C ILE A 134 -0.19 13.34 -8.73
N LYS A 135 0.92 13.06 -8.07
CA LYS A 135 1.08 11.92 -7.16
C LYS A 135 1.72 12.37 -5.84
N PRO A 136 1.18 11.97 -4.69
CA PRO A 136 1.88 12.15 -3.42
C PRO A 136 3.24 11.46 -3.44
N VAL A 137 4.23 12.03 -2.75
CA VAL A 137 5.58 11.47 -2.67
C VAL A 137 5.56 10.08 -2.03
N ASP A 138 4.88 9.97 -0.90
CA ASP A 138 4.78 8.79 -0.04
C ASP A 138 3.50 7.96 -0.24
N GLY A 139 2.64 8.35 -1.19
CA GLY A 139 1.39 7.63 -1.47
C GLY A 139 1.60 6.23 -2.06
N VAL A 140 0.83 5.26 -1.56
CA VAL A 140 0.82 3.87 -2.03
C VAL A 140 -0.58 3.48 -2.54
N GLU A 141 -0.67 2.41 -3.30
CA GLU A 141 -1.92 1.82 -3.80
C GLU A 141 -2.82 2.81 -4.59
N GLY A 142 -2.22 3.83 -5.20
CA GLY A 142 -2.96 4.84 -5.97
C GLY A 142 -3.64 5.93 -5.12
N GLY A 143 -3.45 5.91 -3.80
CA GLY A 143 -4.01 6.93 -2.90
C GLY A 143 -3.51 8.34 -3.26
N GLY A 144 -4.44 9.30 -3.38
CA GLY A 144 -4.11 10.70 -3.64
C GLY A 144 -3.66 11.01 -5.07
N ILE A 145 -3.71 10.07 -6.01
CA ILE A 145 -3.40 10.35 -7.42
C ILE A 145 -4.52 11.19 -8.03
N ARG A 146 -4.15 12.27 -8.69
CA ARG A 146 -5.07 13.16 -9.38
C ARG A 146 -4.60 13.44 -10.81
N LYS A 147 -5.52 13.48 -11.76
CA LYS A 147 -5.29 14.01 -13.10
C LYS A 147 -5.60 15.51 -13.08
N PHE A 148 -4.72 16.29 -13.66
CA PHE A 148 -4.87 17.73 -13.82
C PHE A 148 -4.83 18.05 -15.32
N ILE A 149 -5.84 18.77 -15.81
CA ILE A 149 -5.97 19.20 -17.21
C ILE A 149 -5.90 20.73 -17.23
N LEU A 150 -4.92 21.27 -17.94
CA LEU A 150 -4.65 22.72 -17.94
C LEU A 150 -5.82 23.53 -18.46
N SER A 151 -6.49 23.07 -19.51
CA SER A 151 -7.65 23.76 -20.12
C SER A 151 -8.86 23.91 -19.19
N GLU A 152 -8.99 23.00 -18.21
CA GLU A 152 -10.11 22.98 -17.26
C GLU A 152 -9.82 23.75 -15.97
N ASN A 153 -8.54 24.07 -15.70
CA ASN A 153 -8.07 24.65 -14.44
C ASN A 153 -7.23 25.90 -14.69
N ARG A 154 -7.85 26.99 -15.13
CA ARG A 154 -7.14 28.25 -15.47
C ARG A 154 -6.59 29.00 -14.26
N ASP A 155 -7.18 28.84 -13.07
CA ASP A 155 -6.75 29.49 -11.83
C ASP A 155 -6.01 28.50 -10.94
N ILE A 156 -4.72 28.29 -11.23
CA ILE A 156 -3.88 27.35 -10.49
C ILE A 156 -3.38 28.04 -9.20
N ASN A 157 -3.79 27.51 -8.07
CA ASN A 157 -3.17 27.86 -6.79
C ASN A 157 -2.28 26.67 -6.35
N LEU A 158 -0.97 26.83 -6.51
CA LEU A 158 0.03 25.80 -6.19
C LEU A 158 0.02 25.36 -4.73
N SER A 159 -0.41 26.22 -3.80
CA SER A 159 -0.50 25.88 -2.38
C SER A 159 -1.59 24.85 -2.07
N LYS A 160 -2.44 24.52 -3.06
CA LYS A 160 -3.52 23.52 -2.95
C LYS A 160 -3.25 22.22 -3.71
N LEU A 161 -2.10 22.12 -4.36
CA LEU A 161 -1.65 20.89 -5.06
C LEU A 161 -0.86 19.98 -4.14
#